data_3f4a64ea290e45811967d6e0c2204b9b
#
_entry.id   3f4a64ea290e45811967d6e0c2204b9b
#
_cell.length_a   1.000
_cell.length_b   1.000
_cell.length_c   1.000
_cell.angle_alpha   90.00
_cell.angle_beta   90.00
_cell.angle_gamma   90.00
#
_symmetry.space_group_name_H-M   'P 1'
#
loop_
_entity.id
_entity.type
_entity.pdbx_description
1 polymer ?
#
loop_
_entity_poly.entity_id
_entity_poly.type
_entity_poly.pdbx_seq_one_letter_code
_entity_poly.pdbx_strand_id
1 'polypeptide(L)'
;MRLAILTVSDAGVRGERADSSGDAVAEWAAARGASVAARAVVADDTVAIAAQLVAWCDADAADLVLTTGGTGPAPRDVTPEATRAVLERE
;
A
#
# COMPACT_ATOMS: atom_id res chain seq x y z
N MET A 1 16.68 3.49 1.97
CA MET A 1 15.33 3.53 2.59
C MET A 1 14.54 2.32 2.15
N ARG A 2 13.93 1.63 3.09
CA ARG A 2 13.09 0.48 2.80
C ARG A 2 11.65 0.95 2.59
N LEU A 3 11.05 0.59 1.45
CA LEU A 3 9.68 0.95 1.14
C LEU A 3 8.79 -0.27 1.14
N ALA A 4 7.55 -0.10 1.60
CA ALA A 4 6.50 -1.07 1.38
C ALA A 4 5.46 -0.43 0.45
N ILE A 5 4.93 -1.21 -0.47
CA ILE A 5 3.94 -0.75 -1.43
C ILE A 5 2.63 -1.47 -1.17
N LEU A 6 1.61 -0.70 -0.86
CA LEU A 6 0.27 -1.23 -0.64
C LEU A 6 -0.62 -0.81 -1.80
N THR A 7 -1.08 -1.78 -2.57
CA THR A 7 -2.00 -1.55 -3.66
C THR A 7 -3.42 -1.86 -3.20
N VAL A 8 -4.31 -0.90 -3.34
CA VAL A 8 -5.71 -1.06 -2.98
C VAL A 8 -6.49 -1.34 -4.26
N SER A 9 -6.94 -2.57 -4.43
CA SER A 9 -7.63 -2.97 -5.67
C SER A 9 -8.47 -4.23 -5.42
N ASP A 10 -9.78 -4.10 -5.56
CA ASP A 10 -10.68 -5.25 -5.46
C ASP A 10 -10.41 -6.28 -6.55
N ALA A 11 -10.21 -5.82 -7.78
CA ALA A 11 -9.91 -6.71 -8.90
C ALA A 11 -8.56 -7.39 -8.72
N GLY A 12 -7.56 -6.66 -8.20
CA GLY A 12 -6.24 -7.20 -7.97
C GLY A 12 -6.24 -8.30 -6.92
N VAL A 13 -6.98 -8.12 -5.82
CA VAL A 13 -7.02 -9.10 -4.75
C VAL A 13 -7.74 -10.38 -5.19
N ARG A 14 -8.67 -10.28 -6.15
CA ARG A 14 -9.35 -11.44 -6.73
C ARG A 14 -8.54 -12.12 -7.84
N GLY A 15 -7.37 -11.57 -8.17
CA GLY A 15 -6.55 -12.10 -9.24
C GLY A 15 -7.04 -11.77 -10.65
N GLU A 16 -7.97 -10.83 -10.77
CA GLU A 16 -8.56 -10.45 -12.06
C GLU A 16 -7.73 -9.43 -12.82
N ARG A 17 -6.77 -8.81 -12.16
CA ARG A 17 -5.95 -7.74 -12.73
C ARG A 17 -4.54 -7.82 -12.16
N ALA A 18 -3.57 -7.57 -13.00
CA ALA A 18 -2.18 -7.47 -12.57
C ALA A 18 -1.97 -6.18 -11.76
N ASP A 19 -1.00 -6.21 -10.86
CA ASP A 19 -0.66 -5.06 -10.01
C ASP A 19 0.26 -4.09 -10.73
N SER A 20 -0.25 -3.47 -11.79
CA SER A 20 0.54 -2.53 -12.59
C SER A 20 0.85 -1.23 -11.84
N SER A 21 -0.05 -0.80 -10.97
CA SER A 21 0.18 0.38 -10.13
C SER A 21 1.35 0.16 -9.19
N GLY A 22 1.39 -1.00 -8.53
CA GLY A 22 2.49 -1.35 -7.65
C GLY A 22 3.80 -1.48 -8.41
N ASP A 23 3.76 -2.02 -9.62
CA ASP A 23 4.95 -2.12 -10.47
C ASP A 23 5.50 -0.73 -10.81
N ALA A 24 4.63 0.22 -11.14
CA ALA A 24 5.03 1.58 -11.44
C ALA A 24 5.68 2.26 -10.24
N VAL A 25 5.13 2.06 -9.05
CA VAL A 25 5.70 2.60 -7.82
C VAL A 25 7.06 1.96 -7.53
N ALA A 26 7.19 0.66 -7.75
CA ALA A 26 8.45 -0.04 -7.55
C ALA A 26 9.55 0.51 -8.47
N GLU A 27 9.21 0.76 -9.73
CA GLU A 27 10.16 1.35 -10.69
C GLU A 27 10.56 2.77 -10.26
N TRP A 28 9.59 3.56 -9.83
CA TRP A 28 9.83 4.91 -9.36
C TRP A 28 10.78 4.90 -8.15
N ALA A 29 10.56 3.98 -7.22
CA ALA A 29 11.39 3.86 -6.02
C ALA A 29 12.81 3.44 -6.37
N ALA A 30 12.95 2.46 -7.27
CA ALA A 30 14.26 1.98 -7.69
C ALA A 30 15.07 3.10 -8.35
N ALA A 31 14.42 3.94 -9.16
CA ALA A 31 15.08 5.07 -9.81
C ALA A 31 15.62 6.08 -8.80
N ARG A 32 15.09 6.08 -7.59
CA ARG A 32 15.51 7.00 -6.51
C ARG A 32 16.42 6.33 -5.47
N GLY A 33 16.88 5.11 -5.74
CA GLY A 33 17.78 4.41 -4.86
C GLY A 33 17.11 3.81 -3.63
N ALA A 34 15.80 3.74 -3.59
CA ALA A 34 15.07 3.08 -2.51
C ALA A 34 14.88 1.60 -2.82
N SER A 35 14.79 0.78 -1.79
CA SER A 35 14.53 -0.65 -1.96
C SER A 35 13.10 -0.97 -1.58
N VAL A 36 12.46 -1.86 -2.34
CA VAL A 36 11.12 -2.35 -2.02
C VAL A 36 11.25 -3.56 -1.12
N ALA A 37 10.91 -3.40 0.14
CA ALA A 37 11.06 -4.46 1.14
C ALA A 37 9.80 -5.34 1.22
N ALA A 38 8.63 -4.80 0.87
CA ALA A 38 7.38 -5.54 0.95
C ALA A 38 6.36 -4.96 -0.04
N ARG A 39 5.47 -5.81 -0.53
CA ARG A 39 4.35 -5.41 -1.39
C ARG A 39 3.14 -6.23 -1.01
N ALA A 40 1.97 -5.63 -1.09
CA ALA A 40 0.71 -6.34 -0.90
C ALA A 40 -0.39 -5.70 -1.72
N VAL A 41 -1.37 -6.49 -2.07
CA VAL A 41 -2.60 -6.02 -2.72
C VAL A 41 -3.74 -6.35 -1.78
N VAL A 42 -4.56 -5.36 -1.45
CA VAL A 42 -5.70 -5.55 -0.55
C VAL A 42 -6.97 -4.99 -1.18
N ALA A 43 -8.10 -5.47 -0.69
CA ALA A 43 -9.40 -4.94 -1.10
C ALA A 43 -9.53 -3.47 -0.67
N ASP A 44 -10.37 -2.73 -1.38
CA ASP A 44 -10.67 -1.33 -1.07
C ASP A 44 -11.63 -1.29 0.14
N ASP A 45 -11.08 -1.57 1.29
CA ASP A 45 -11.79 -1.70 2.55
C ASP A 45 -10.89 -1.21 3.68
N THR A 46 -11.40 -0.32 4.51
CA THR A 46 -10.63 0.30 5.59
C THR A 46 -10.02 -0.73 6.53
N VAL A 47 -10.77 -1.78 6.86
CA VAL A 47 -10.28 -2.83 7.76
C VAL A 47 -9.13 -3.59 7.14
N ALA A 48 -9.25 -3.96 5.87
CA ALA A 48 -8.19 -4.69 5.16
C ALA A 48 -6.92 -3.83 5.04
N ILE A 49 -7.07 -2.56 4.70
CA ILE A 49 -5.96 -1.63 4.57
C ILE A 49 -5.26 -1.46 5.92
N ALA A 50 -6.04 -1.19 6.97
CA ALA A 50 -5.49 -0.98 8.31
C ALA A 50 -4.79 -2.24 8.83
N ALA A 51 -5.37 -3.41 8.60
CA ALA A 51 -4.77 -4.68 9.05
C ALA A 51 -3.40 -4.90 8.41
N GLN A 52 -3.26 -4.62 7.11
CA GLN A 52 -1.98 -4.76 6.42
C GLN A 52 -0.95 -3.76 6.95
N LEU A 53 -1.36 -2.52 7.18
CA LEU A 53 -0.46 -1.50 7.72
C LEU A 53 0.00 -1.84 9.13
N VAL A 54 -0.89 -2.33 9.97
CA VAL A 54 -0.54 -2.77 11.33
C VAL A 54 0.45 -3.94 11.27
N ALA A 55 0.20 -4.91 10.39
CA ALA A 55 1.10 -6.06 10.25
C ALA A 55 2.51 -5.62 9.86
N TRP A 56 2.61 -4.67 8.94
CA TRP A 56 3.92 -4.16 8.53
C TRP A 56 4.60 -3.34 9.62
N CYS A 57 3.83 -2.56 10.38
CA CYS A 57 4.39 -1.80 11.50
C CYS A 57 4.92 -2.74 12.59
N ASP A 58 4.15 -3.76 12.94
CA ASP A 58 4.55 -4.72 13.96
C ASP A 58 5.77 -5.52 13.56
N ALA A 59 5.92 -5.81 12.27
CA ALA A 59 7.06 -6.56 11.75
C ALA A 59 8.27 -5.67 11.44
N ASP A 60 8.14 -4.36 11.56
CA ASP A 60 9.16 -3.40 11.13
C ASP A 60 9.60 -3.67 9.69
N ALA A 61 8.61 -3.89 8.82
CA ALA A 61 8.85 -4.34 7.46
C ALA A 61 9.46 -3.26 6.56
N ALA A 62 9.20 -1.99 6.85
CA ALA A 62 9.67 -0.90 6.01
C ALA A 62 9.77 0.40 6.81
N ASP A 63 10.46 1.37 6.23
CA ASP A 63 10.59 2.71 6.81
C ASP A 63 9.45 3.62 6.37
N LEU A 64 8.89 3.36 5.19
CA LEU A 64 7.82 4.17 4.61
C LEU A 64 6.89 3.27 3.82
N VAL A 65 5.59 3.52 3.95
CA VAL A 65 4.57 2.82 3.16
C VAL A 65 3.99 3.76 2.13
N LEU A 66 4.05 3.37 0.87
CA LEU A 66 3.40 4.09 -0.21
C LEU A 66 2.14 3.33 -0.61
N THR A 67 1.03 4.04 -0.70
CA THR A 67 -0.24 3.44 -1.10
C THR A 67 -0.59 3.87 -2.52
N THR A 68 -1.17 2.95 -3.28
CA THR A 68 -1.60 3.21 -4.65
C THR A 68 -2.85 2.40 -4.96
N GLY A 69 -3.52 2.73 -6.05
CA GLY A 69 -4.76 2.08 -6.41
C GLY A 69 -5.96 2.70 -5.73
N GLY A 70 -7.10 2.02 -5.76
CA GLY A 70 -8.34 2.55 -5.25
C GLY A 70 -8.79 3.80 -5.99
N THR A 71 -8.34 3.94 -7.21
CA THR A 71 -8.55 5.15 -8.00
C THR A 71 -9.79 5.01 -8.84
N GLY A 72 -10.95 5.12 -8.23
CA GLY A 72 -12.17 5.28 -8.98
C GLY A 72 -12.33 6.74 -9.40
N PRO A 73 -13.44 7.07 -10.06
CA PRO A 73 -13.72 8.47 -10.41
C PRO A 73 -13.81 9.37 -9.18
N ALA A 74 -14.21 8.82 -8.05
CA ALA A 74 -14.28 9.55 -6.81
C ALA A 74 -13.00 9.36 -6.00
N PRO A 75 -12.57 10.37 -5.25
CA PRO A 75 -11.41 10.22 -4.37
C PRO A 75 -11.62 9.13 -3.34
N ARG A 76 -10.54 8.45 -3.00
CA ARG A 76 -10.55 7.41 -1.98
C ARG A 76 -9.96 7.97 -0.69
N ASP A 77 -10.81 8.33 0.24
CA ASP A 77 -10.34 8.86 1.51
C ASP A 77 -9.92 7.78 2.49
N VAL A 78 -10.36 6.55 2.24
CA VAL A 78 -10.10 5.41 3.12
C VAL A 78 -8.61 5.15 3.28
N THR A 79 -7.86 5.13 2.18
CA THR A 79 -6.44 4.80 2.21
C THR A 79 -5.59 5.78 3.02
N PRO A 80 -5.67 7.10 2.77
CA PRO A 80 -4.93 8.06 3.59
C PRO A 80 -5.33 8.00 5.06
N GLU A 81 -6.60 7.83 5.34
CA GLU A 81 -7.12 7.77 6.69
C GLU A 81 -6.61 6.54 7.43
N ALA A 82 -6.63 5.38 6.80
CA ALA A 82 -6.11 4.15 7.41
C ALA A 82 -4.62 4.26 7.68
N THR A 83 -3.86 4.83 6.76
CA THR A 83 -2.42 5.03 6.91
C THR A 83 -2.13 5.94 8.10
N ARG A 84 -2.86 7.05 8.19
CA ARG A 84 -2.69 8.00 9.29
C ARG A 84 -2.99 7.36 10.62
N ALA A 85 -4.06 6.58 10.70
CA ALA A 85 -4.46 5.92 11.94
C ALA A 85 -3.36 4.99 12.45
N VAL A 86 -2.71 4.25 11.57
CA VAL A 86 -1.61 3.35 11.95
C VAL A 86 -0.39 4.15 12.42
N LEU A 87 -0.03 5.21 11.72
CA LEU A 87 1.12 6.03 12.09
C LEU A 87 0.92 6.71 13.43
N GLU A 88 -0.28 7.13 13.74
CA GLU A 88 -0.59 7.78 15.01
C GLU A 88 -0.53 6.85 16.21
N ARG A 89 -0.58 5.54 15.98
CA ARG A 89 -0.49 4.57 17.07
C ARG A 89 0.92 4.44 17.63
N GLU A 90 1.88 4.91 16.91
CA GLU A 90 3.26 4.87 17.35
C GLU A 90 3.61 6.08 18.19
#